data_fb197ed924d6bd2524c397832a75724c
#
_entry.id   fb197ed924d6bd2524c397832a75724c
#
_cell.length_a   1.000
_cell.length_b   1.000
_cell.length_c   1.000
_cell.angle_alpha   90.00
_cell.angle_beta   90.00
_cell.angle_gamma   90.00
#
_symmetry.space_group_name_H-M   'P 1'
#
loop_
_entity.id
_entity.type
_entity.pdbx_description
1 polymer ?
#
loop_
_entity_poly.entity_id
_entity_poly.type
_entity_poly.pdbx_seq_one_letter_code
_entity_poly.pdbx_strand_id
1 'polypeptide(L)'
;MYVQVSYKKQFVLGIIFLIVILSAVEGLLRIDDYFNNQCIFMQSDIYPEMDYGKQKQMCNDYRDIAYLAGVDRHIQPNQENQTIHINNFGMRGPDITQNKPSDTFRIFVIGGSTTYGSGSSSDAATIPGFLQELFDNSEISKKIEVINAGIEGSTSIEDIYRIKNVLIDLEPD
;
A
#
# COMPACT_ATOMS: atom_id res chain seq x y z
N MET A 1 33.29 6.00 -53.52
CA MET A 1 34.21 6.53 -52.50
C MET A 1 33.81 5.92 -51.17
N TYR A 2 34.53 4.91 -50.65
CA TYR A 2 34.22 4.28 -49.35
C TYR A 2 34.92 5.09 -48.24
N VAL A 3 34.13 5.69 -47.37
CA VAL A 3 34.65 6.39 -46.18
C VAL A 3 34.94 5.32 -45.09
N GLN A 4 36.22 5.01 -44.89
CA GLN A 4 36.62 4.15 -43.78
C GLN A 4 36.60 4.96 -42.49
N VAL A 5 35.60 4.62 -41.60
CA VAL A 5 35.50 5.19 -40.25
C VAL A 5 36.43 4.39 -39.31
N SER A 6 37.30 5.08 -38.56
CA SER A 6 38.21 4.38 -37.63
C SER A 6 37.43 3.60 -36.53
N TYR A 7 37.98 2.48 -36.05
CA TYR A 7 37.36 1.63 -35.01
C TYR A 7 36.97 2.40 -33.76
N LYS A 8 37.77 3.40 -33.34
CA LYS A 8 37.43 4.24 -32.17
C LYS A 8 36.13 5.05 -32.41
N LYS A 9 35.95 5.58 -33.60
CA LYS A 9 34.72 6.31 -33.97
C LYS A 9 33.51 5.36 -34.07
N GLN A 10 33.71 4.17 -34.62
CA GLN A 10 32.65 3.15 -34.69
C GLN A 10 32.22 2.72 -33.29
N PHE A 11 33.16 2.53 -32.35
CA PHE A 11 32.88 2.18 -30.96
C PHE A 11 32.09 3.30 -30.25
N VAL A 12 32.53 4.54 -30.39
CA VAL A 12 31.81 5.68 -29.79
C VAL A 12 30.39 5.83 -30.38
N LEU A 13 30.24 5.69 -31.69
CA LEU A 13 28.93 5.73 -32.35
C LEU A 13 28.03 4.57 -31.87
N GLY A 14 28.60 3.38 -31.66
CA GLY A 14 27.87 2.23 -31.10
C GLY A 14 27.35 2.49 -29.68
N ILE A 15 28.18 3.11 -28.82
CA ILE A 15 27.75 3.50 -27.48
C ILE A 15 26.63 4.55 -27.52
N ILE A 16 26.79 5.59 -28.35
CA ILE A 16 25.78 6.62 -28.50
C ILE A 16 24.45 6.01 -28.99
N PHE A 17 24.52 5.13 -29.97
CA PHE A 17 23.34 4.44 -30.49
C PHE A 17 22.65 3.58 -29.43
N LEU A 18 23.44 2.85 -28.63
CA LEU A 18 22.91 2.06 -27.51
C LEU A 18 22.21 2.95 -26.46
N ILE A 19 22.81 4.07 -26.09
CA ILE A 19 22.22 5.03 -25.15
C ILE A 19 20.89 5.58 -25.70
N VAL A 20 20.85 5.93 -26.99
CA VAL A 20 19.62 6.43 -27.63
C VAL A 20 18.53 5.39 -27.63
N ILE A 21 18.85 4.12 -27.95
CA ILE A 21 17.86 3.02 -27.89
C ILE A 21 17.35 2.82 -26.48
N LEU A 22 18.23 2.72 -25.49
CA LEU A 22 17.82 2.52 -24.09
C LEU A 22 16.95 3.68 -23.60
N SER A 23 17.30 4.92 -23.94
CA SER A 23 16.49 6.09 -23.60
C SER A 23 15.12 6.08 -24.29
N ALA A 24 15.04 5.63 -25.53
CA ALA A 24 13.78 5.51 -26.26
C ALA A 24 12.89 4.43 -25.66
N VAL A 25 13.45 3.26 -25.31
CA VAL A 25 12.72 2.17 -24.64
C VAL A 25 12.20 2.64 -23.28
N GLU A 26 13.04 3.26 -22.47
CA GLU A 26 12.63 3.83 -21.17
C GLU A 26 11.50 4.84 -21.33
N GLY A 27 11.61 5.74 -22.32
CA GLY A 27 10.56 6.72 -22.62
C GLY A 27 9.24 6.07 -23.00
N LEU A 28 9.27 5.02 -23.83
CA LEU A 28 8.07 4.28 -24.23
C LEU A 28 7.43 3.55 -23.03
N LEU A 29 8.24 2.92 -22.17
CA LEU A 29 7.75 2.25 -20.96
C LEU A 29 7.10 3.25 -20.00
N ARG A 30 7.69 4.43 -19.81
CA ARG A 30 7.08 5.49 -18.97
C ARG A 30 5.77 6.03 -19.55
N ILE A 31 5.67 6.13 -20.87
CA ILE A 31 4.43 6.50 -21.55
C ILE A 31 3.38 5.41 -21.35
N ASP A 32 3.75 4.15 -21.51
CA ASP A 32 2.86 3.02 -21.28
C ASP A 32 2.37 2.99 -19.82
N ASP A 33 3.26 3.12 -18.86
CA ASP A 33 2.92 3.23 -17.44
C ASP A 33 1.98 4.40 -17.14
N TYR A 34 2.16 5.54 -17.79
CA TYR A 34 1.29 6.70 -17.60
C TYR A 34 -0.14 6.46 -18.11
N PHE A 35 -0.29 5.79 -19.26
CA PHE A 35 -1.59 5.52 -19.86
C PHE A 35 -2.26 4.25 -19.32
N ASN A 36 -1.47 3.22 -18.99
CA ASN A 36 -1.93 1.90 -18.54
C ASN A 36 -1.64 1.67 -17.05
N ASN A 37 -1.86 2.67 -16.23
CA ASN A 37 -1.57 2.69 -14.79
C ASN A 37 -2.38 1.65 -14.01
N GLN A 38 -2.09 0.36 -14.22
CA GLN A 38 -2.74 -0.76 -13.56
C GLN A 38 -1.92 -1.25 -12.37
N CYS A 39 -2.56 -1.38 -11.22
CA CYS A 39 -1.98 -2.07 -10.09
C CYS A 39 -2.04 -3.59 -10.29
N ILE A 40 -1.05 -4.33 -9.78
CA ILE A 40 -0.95 -5.79 -9.94
C ILE A 40 -2.23 -6.50 -9.47
N PHE A 41 -2.85 -6.03 -8.39
CA PHE A 41 -4.09 -6.63 -7.88
C PHE A 41 -5.27 -6.50 -8.85
N MET A 42 -5.28 -5.51 -9.75
CA MET A 42 -6.35 -5.35 -10.76
C MET A 42 -6.34 -6.44 -11.84
N GLN A 43 -5.27 -7.22 -11.95
CA GLN A 43 -5.17 -8.36 -12.86
C GLN A 43 -5.85 -9.63 -12.32
N SER A 44 -6.35 -9.58 -11.09
CA SER A 44 -7.06 -10.71 -10.48
C SER A 44 -8.47 -10.85 -11.05
N ASP A 45 -8.94 -12.08 -11.22
CA ASP A 45 -10.27 -12.44 -11.69
C ASP A 45 -11.42 -11.93 -10.79
N ILE A 46 -11.11 -11.33 -9.64
CA ILE A 46 -12.09 -10.76 -8.71
C ILE A 46 -12.60 -9.39 -9.19
N TYR A 47 -11.85 -8.67 -10.02
CA TYR A 47 -12.16 -7.29 -10.43
C TYR A 47 -12.87 -7.10 -11.78
N PRO A 48 -13.06 -8.12 -12.66
CA PRO A 48 -13.60 -7.92 -14.01
C PRO A 48 -15.01 -7.29 -14.02
N GLU A 49 -15.79 -7.54 -12.96
CA GLU A 49 -17.15 -7.00 -12.82
C GLU A 49 -17.18 -5.59 -12.20
N MET A 50 -16.05 -5.09 -11.70
CA MET A 50 -15.96 -3.76 -11.12
C MET A 50 -15.79 -2.70 -12.20
N ASP A 51 -16.48 -1.57 -12.08
CA ASP A 51 -16.29 -0.42 -12.97
C ASP A 51 -14.81 0.00 -13.04
N TYR A 52 -14.33 0.22 -14.26
CA TYR A 52 -12.94 0.59 -14.52
C TYR A 52 -12.52 1.88 -13.81
N GLY A 53 -13.43 2.87 -13.72
CA GLY A 53 -13.18 4.11 -12.98
C GLY A 53 -12.89 3.85 -11.52
N LYS A 54 -13.65 2.95 -10.89
CA LYS A 54 -13.45 2.54 -9.49
C LYS A 54 -12.13 1.78 -9.30
N GLN A 55 -11.81 0.85 -10.22
CA GLN A 55 -10.52 0.14 -10.18
C GLN A 55 -9.34 1.11 -10.26
N LYS A 56 -9.41 2.08 -11.19
CA LYS A 56 -8.37 3.11 -11.35
C LYS A 56 -8.24 3.98 -10.10
N GLN A 57 -9.37 4.35 -9.48
CA GLN A 57 -9.36 5.13 -8.22
C GLN A 57 -8.67 4.36 -7.10
N MET A 58 -9.02 3.09 -6.90
CA MET A 58 -8.37 2.22 -5.91
C MET A 58 -6.85 2.12 -6.13
N CYS A 59 -6.43 2.04 -7.39
CA CYS A 59 -5.02 1.98 -7.74
C CYS A 59 -4.30 3.30 -7.44
N ASN A 60 -4.91 4.44 -7.74
CA ASN A 60 -4.35 5.74 -7.42
C ASN A 60 -4.23 5.92 -5.90
N ASP A 61 -5.31 5.68 -5.15
CA ASP A 61 -5.33 5.79 -3.69
C ASP A 61 -4.24 4.93 -3.04
N TYR A 62 -4.07 3.70 -3.53
CA TYR A 62 -3.04 2.78 -3.06
C TYR A 62 -1.61 3.30 -3.32
N ARG A 63 -1.36 3.91 -4.48
CA ARG A 63 -0.05 4.48 -4.85
C ARG A 63 0.27 5.77 -4.13
N ASP A 64 -0.75 6.54 -3.78
CA ASP A 64 -0.61 7.83 -3.14
C ASP A 64 -0.32 7.72 -1.64
N ILE A 65 -0.39 6.51 -1.06
CA ILE A 65 -0.03 6.30 0.35
C ILE A 65 1.45 6.57 0.58
N ALA A 66 1.72 7.57 1.40
CA ALA A 66 3.07 7.94 1.79
C ALA A 66 3.56 7.10 2.98
N TYR A 67 4.83 6.71 2.91
CA TYR A 67 5.54 6.00 3.98
C TYR A 67 6.60 6.91 4.60
N LEU A 68 6.83 6.76 5.90
CA LEU A 68 7.93 7.45 6.57
C LEU A 68 9.26 6.79 6.18
N ALA A 69 10.27 7.60 5.90
CA ALA A 69 11.62 7.10 5.67
C ALA A 69 12.24 6.65 7.00
N GLY A 70 12.67 5.40 7.09
CA GLY A 70 13.27 4.86 8.30
C GLY A 70 13.59 3.36 8.19
N VAL A 71 14.11 2.79 9.28
CA VAL A 71 14.43 1.35 9.36
C VAL A 71 13.15 0.52 9.40
N ASP A 72 12.10 1.09 9.94
CA ASP A 72 10.78 0.47 10.05
C ASP A 72 9.86 1.07 9.00
N ARG A 73 9.17 0.24 8.24
CA ARG A 73 8.14 0.68 7.30
C ARG A 73 6.94 1.20 8.08
N HIS A 74 6.90 2.51 8.32
CA HIS A 74 5.75 3.16 8.90
C HIS A 74 4.99 3.92 7.83
N ILE A 75 3.67 3.74 7.81
CA ILE A 75 2.79 4.57 6.99
C ILE A 75 2.69 5.94 7.66
N GLN A 76 2.80 7.00 6.86
CA GLN A 76 2.63 8.35 7.38
C GLN A 76 1.22 8.53 7.93
N PRO A 77 1.04 9.01 9.16
CA PRO A 77 -0.30 9.25 9.73
C PRO A 77 -1.11 10.32 9.02
N ASN A 78 -2.41 10.31 9.24
CA ASN A 78 -3.36 11.33 8.79
C ASN A 78 -3.40 11.51 7.27
N GLN A 79 -3.60 10.42 6.53
CA GLN A 79 -3.82 10.46 5.09
C GLN A 79 -5.26 10.05 4.78
N GLU A 80 -5.90 10.80 3.88
CA GLU A 80 -7.27 10.60 3.48
C GLU A 80 -7.35 10.48 1.96
N ASN A 81 -7.78 9.33 1.46
CA ASN A 81 -8.09 9.06 0.07
C ASN A 81 -9.53 8.57 -0.05
N GLN A 82 -10.03 8.32 -1.25
CA GLN A 82 -11.44 7.89 -1.43
C GLN A 82 -11.70 6.47 -0.91
N THR A 83 -10.70 5.59 -0.97
CA THR A 83 -10.82 4.16 -0.60
C THR A 83 -9.95 3.75 0.57
N ILE A 84 -9.03 4.61 0.98
CA ILE A 84 -8.06 4.34 2.05
C ILE A 84 -8.00 5.55 2.98
N HIS A 85 -8.28 5.32 4.25
CA HIS A 85 -7.99 6.24 5.34
C HIS A 85 -6.83 5.69 6.17
N ILE A 86 -5.84 6.51 6.46
CA ILE A 86 -4.76 6.22 7.39
C ILE A 86 -4.89 7.12 8.60
N ASN A 87 -5.12 6.51 9.74
CA ASN A 87 -5.44 7.20 10.98
C ASN A 87 -4.26 7.98 11.60
N ASN A 88 -4.51 8.61 12.70
CA ASN A 88 -3.56 9.42 13.48
C ASN A 88 -2.34 8.64 14.02
N PHE A 89 -2.32 7.31 13.93
CA PHE A 89 -1.18 6.44 14.29
C PHE A 89 -0.55 5.71 13.09
N GLY A 90 -0.93 6.06 11.85
CA GLY A 90 -0.38 5.43 10.64
C GLY A 90 -0.94 4.03 10.37
N MET A 91 -2.15 3.73 10.83
CA MET A 91 -2.86 2.46 10.62
C MET A 91 -4.06 2.69 9.72
N ARG A 92 -4.42 1.69 8.94
CA ARG A 92 -5.55 1.78 8.02
C ARG A 92 -6.88 1.70 8.78
N GLY A 93 -7.76 2.68 8.57
CA GLY A 93 -9.07 2.79 9.20
C GLY A 93 -9.23 4.03 10.05
N PRO A 94 -10.28 4.12 10.87
CA PRO A 94 -10.63 5.32 11.63
C PRO A 94 -9.59 5.69 12.68
N ASP A 95 -9.60 6.96 13.10
CA ASP A 95 -8.78 7.47 14.19
C ASP A 95 -9.08 6.75 15.50
N ILE A 96 -8.03 6.53 16.28
CA ILE A 96 -8.12 5.91 17.60
C ILE A 96 -7.52 6.82 18.66
N THR A 97 -7.90 6.61 19.91
CA THR A 97 -7.29 7.27 21.06
C THR A 97 -6.07 6.50 21.54
N GLN A 98 -5.04 7.18 22.02
CA GLN A 98 -3.87 6.54 22.62
C GLN A 98 -4.30 5.73 23.87
N ASN A 99 -4.98 6.37 24.79
CA ASN A 99 -5.54 5.68 25.95
C ASN A 99 -6.85 5.00 25.53
N LYS A 100 -6.92 3.69 25.70
CA LYS A 100 -8.12 2.92 25.37
C LYS A 100 -9.26 3.28 26.32
N PRO A 101 -10.49 3.53 25.84
CA PRO A 101 -11.66 3.68 26.69
C PRO A 101 -11.88 2.45 27.56
N SER A 102 -12.27 2.63 28.82
CA SER A 102 -12.40 1.54 29.81
C SER A 102 -13.45 0.50 29.46
N ASP A 103 -14.44 0.86 28.62
CA ASP A 103 -15.49 -0.02 28.14
C ASP A 103 -15.15 -0.73 26.82
N THR A 104 -13.95 -0.48 26.27
CA THR A 104 -13.50 -0.98 24.98
C THR A 104 -12.56 -2.16 25.12
N PHE A 105 -12.70 -3.15 24.22
CA PHE A 105 -11.75 -4.24 24.01
C PHE A 105 -11.04 -3.99 22.67
N ARG A 106 -9.73 -3.79 22.70
CA ARG A 106 -8.95 -3.35 21.55
C ARG A 106 -8.14 -4.49 20.96
N ILE A 107 -8.36 -4.75 19.66
CA ILE A 107 -7.73 -5.82 18.89
C ILE A 107 -6.91 -5.20 17.76
N PHE A 108 -5.61 -5.48 17.69
CA PHE A 108 -4.78 -5.17 16.53
C PHE A 108 -4.65 -6.39 15.63
N VAL A 109 -5.00 -6.25 14.36
CA VAL A 109 -4.73 -7.28 13.34
C VAL A 109 -3.46 -6.87 12.61
N ILE A 110 -2.42 -7.70 12.74
CA ILE A 110 -1.06 -7.42 12.28
C ILE A 110 -0.72 -8.33 11.11
N GLY A 111 0.06 -7.86 10.16
CA GLY A 111 0.54 -8.64 9.02
C GLY A 111 0.90 -7.79 7.82
N GLY A 112 1.14 -8.45 6.70
CA GLY A 112 1.54 -7.84 5.43
C GLY A 112 0.37 -7.29 4.61
N SER A 113 0.54 -7.28 3.28
CA SER A 113 -0.42 -6.74 2.30
C SER A 113 -1.84 -7.30 2.41
N THR A 114 -1.99 -8.57 2.78
CA THR A 114 -3.31 -9.20 2.96
C THR A 114 -4.06 -8.58 4.14
N THR A 115 -3.40 -8.36 5.27
CA THR A 115 -3.99 -7.68 6.44
C THR A 115 -4.24 -6.21 6.15
N TYR A 116 -3.26 -5.51 5.55
CA TYR A 116 -3.44 -4.14 5.09
C TYR A 116 -4.65 -3.99 4.18
N GLY A 117 -4.92 -4.99 3.35
CA GLY A 117 -6.01 -4.99 2.39
C GLY A 117 -5.61 -4.35 1.07
N SER A 118 -4.43 -4.72 0.53
CA SER A 118 -4.01 -4.28 -0.80
C SER A 118 -5.03 -4.72 -1.84
N GLY A 119 -5.60 -3.75 -2.57
CA GLY A 119 -6.67 -4.01 -3.53
C GLY A 119 -8.09 -4.04 -2.93
N SER A 120 -8.28 -3.79 -1.64
CA SER A 120 -9.62 -3.65 -1.06
C SER A 120 -10.28 -2.34 -1.50
N SER A 121 -11.58 -2.40 -1.77
CA SER A 121 -12.37 -1.27 -2.30
C SER A 121 -12.68 -0.19 -1.25
N SER A 122 -12.44 -0.47 0.03
CA SER A 122 -12.59 0.45 1.17
C SER A 122 -11.90 -0.14 2.40
N ASP A 123 -11.80 0.62 3.49
CA ASP A 123 -11.29 0.12 4.78
C ASP A 123 -12.19 -0.98 5.36
N ALA A 124 -13.50 -0.84 5.21
CA ALA A 124 -14.46 -1.86 5.63
C ALA A 124 -14.32 -3.18 4.85
N ALA A 125 -13.82 -3.14 3.62
CA ALA A 125 -13.60 -4.32 2.77
C ALA A 125 -12.23 -5.00 3.00
N THR A 126 -11.58 -4.73 4.14
CA THR A 126 -10.37 -5.41 4.59
C THR A 126 -10.70 -6.53 5.58
N ILE A 127 -9.77 -7.46 5.81
CA ILE A 127 -9.97 -8.51 6.83
C ILE A 127 -10.30 -7.90 8.21
N PRO A 128 -9.55 -6.89 8.72
CA PRO A 128 -9.92 -6.22 9.96
C PRO A 128 -11.27 -5.50 9.90
N GLY A 129 -11.62 -4.90 8.75
CA GLY A 129 -12.91 -4.25 8.54
C GLY A 129 -14.08 -5.22 8.66
N PHE A 130 -14.02 -6.37 7.99
CA PHE A 130 -15.02 -7.43 8.14
C PHE A 130 -15.09 -7.98 9.57
N LEU A 131 -13.96 -8.09 10.24
CA LEU A 131 -13.92 -8.53 11.64
C LEU A 131 -14.61 -7.50 12.55
N GLN A 132 -14.41 -6.21 12.33
CA GLN A 132 -15.13 -5.15 13.04
C GLN A 132 -16.65 -5.27 12.80
N GLU A 133 -17.08 -5.42 11.56
CA GLU A 133 -18.48 -5.58 11.20
C GLU A 133 -19.14 -6.80 11.88
N LEU A 134 -18.42 -7.92 11.98
CA LEU A 134 -18.89 -9.09 12.68
C LEU A 134 -19.11 -8.82 14.18
N PHE A 135 -18.22 -8.09 14.83
CA PHE A 135 -18.38 -7.72 16.24
C PHE A 135 -19.51 -6.70 16.42
N ASP A 136 -19.64 -5.72 15.52
CA ASP A 136 -20.70 -4.70 15.59
C ASP A 136 -22.11 -5.31 15.45
N ASN A 137 -22.22 -6.41 14.72
CA ASN A 137 -23.46 -7.18 14.54
C ASN A 137 -23.65 -8.29 15.60
N SER A 138 -22.74 -8.44 16.57
CA SER A 138 -22.80 -9.46 17.62
C SER A 138 -23.57 -8.94 18.85
N GLU A 139 -24.03 -9.89 19.70
CA GLU A 139 -24.67 -9.57 20.99
C GLU A 139 -23.68 -9.27 22.12
N ILE A 140 -22.41 -9.01 21.79
CA ILE A 140 -21.37 -8.70 22.79
C ILE A 140 -21.66 -7.34 23.39
N SER A 141 -21.81 -7.27 24.72
CA SER A 141 -22.13 -6.02 25.41
C SER A 141 -20.95 -5.04 25.51
N LYS A 142 -19.71 -5.51 25.33
CA LYS A 142 -18.50 -4.70 25.37
C LYS A 142 -18.24 -4.12 23.98
N LYS A 143 -17.84 -2.86 23.91
CA LYS A 143 -17.38 -2.25 22.66
C LYS A 143 -16.09 -2.95 22.19
N ILE A 144 -16.09 -3.46 20.98
CA ILE A 144 -14.90 -4.04 20.35
C ILE A 144 -14.35 -3.03 19.35
N GLU A 145 -13.05 -2.80 19.39
CA GLU A 145 -12.33 -1.92 18.45
C GLU A 145 -11.28 -2.75 17.74
N VAL A 146 -11.51 -3.02 16.46
CA VAL A 146 -10.58 -3.78 15.60
C VAL A 146 -9.77 -2.81 14.76
N ILE A 147 -8.46 -2.84 14.92
CA ILE A 147 -7.53 -1.91 14.27
C ILE A 147 -6.70 -2.66 13.23
N ASN A 148 -6.71 -2.17 12.01
CA ASN A 148 -5.89 -2.70 10.93
C ASN A 148 -4.45 -2.18 11.04
N ALA A 149 -3.60 -2.95 11.70
CA ALA A 149 -2.18 -2.68 11.83
C ALA A 149 -1.33 -3.40 10.75
N GLY A 150 -1.93 -3.81 9.63
CA GLY A 150 -1.21 -4.37 8.48
C GLY A 150 -0.35 -3.32 7.79
N ILE A 151 0.82 -3.74 7.31
CA ILE A 151 1.69 -2.89 6.45
C ILE A 151 2.15 -3.72 5.27
N GLU A 152 2.01 -3.16 4.08
CA GLU A 152 2.45 -3.83 2.87
C GLU A 152 3.95 -4.14 2.88
N GLY A 153 4.29 -5.37 2.52
CA GLY A 153 5.68 -5.84 2.50
C GLY A 153 6.32 -5.99 3.89
N SER A 154 5.53 -5.88 4.97
CA SER A 154 6.02 -6.13 6.33
C SER A 154 6.48 -7.58 6.49
N THR A 155 7.55 -7.75 7.27
CA THR A 155 8.08 -9.04 7.71
C THR A 155 7.70 -9.29 9.17
N SER A 156 7.75 -10.56 9.60
CA SER A 156 7.49 -10.92 10.99
C SER A 156 8.45 -10.24 11.99
N ILE A 157 9.65 -9.88 11.57
CA ILE A 157 10.62 -9.15 12.41
C ILE A 157 10.15 -7.71 12.62
N GLU A 158 9.71 -7.03 11.56
CA GLU A 158 9.14 -5.68 11.62
C GLU A 158 7.84 -5.67 12.43
N ASP A 159 7.00 -6.69 12.28
CA ASP A 159 5.76 -6.84 13.07
C ASP A 159 6.06 -6.97 14.57
N ILE A 160 7.04 -7.80 14.97
CA ILE A 160 7.47 -7.94 16.36
C ILE A 160 8.01 -6.61 16.90
N TYR A 161 8.80 -5.88 16.10
CA TYR A 161 9.30 -4.57 16.50
C TYR A 161 8.15 -3.59 16.76
N ARG A 162 7.17 -3.55 15.86
CA ARG A 162 6.00 -2.66 16.00
C ARG A 162 5.14 -3.02 17.21
N ILE A 163 4.91 -4.30 17.46
CA ILE A 163 4.20 -4.73 18.67
C ILE A 163 4.87 -4.15 19.91
N LYS A 164 6.19 -4.30 20.03
CA LYS A 164 6.94 -3.91 21.23
C LYS A 164 7.11 -2.41 21.42
N ASN A 165 7.17 -1.65 20.34
CA ASN A 165 7.59 -0.24 20.41
C ASN A 165 6.47 0.75 20.04
N VAL A 166 5.34 0.25 19.49
CA VAL A 166 4.23 1.11 19.09
C VAL A 166 2.90 0.58 19.62
N LEU A 167 2.54 -0.68 19.28
CA LEU A 167 1.18 -1.15 19.53
C LEU A 167 0.90 -1.38 21.00
N ILE A 168 1.89 -1.81 21.80
CA ILE A 168 1.71 -2.05 23.22
C ILE A 168 1.33 -0.78 24.00
N ASP A 169 1.84 0.38 23.54
CA ASP A 169 1.53 1.68 24.17
C ASP A 169 0.12 2.19 23.83
N LEU A 170 -0.57 1.50 22.91
CA LEU A 170 -1.97 1.75 22.53
C LEU A 170 -2.95 0.82 23.27
N GLU A 171 -2.49 0.16 24.32
CA GLU A 171 -3.29 -0.66 25.26
C GLU A 171 -4.12 -1.76 24.57
N PRO A 172 -3.51 -2.73 23.83
CA PRO A 172 -4.19 -3.92 23.33
C PRO A 172 -4.71 -4.81 24.48
N ASP A 173 -5.75 -5.62 24.22
CA ASP A 173 -6.26 -6.65 25.15
C ASP A 173 -5.78 -8.05 24.82
#